data_0a2953fad7d233a79cf98b643a2ccd3c
#
_entry.id   0a2953fad7d233a79cf98b643a2ccd3c
#
_cell.length_a   1.000
_cell.length_b   1.000
_cell.length_c   1.000
_cell.angle_alpha   90.00
_cell.angle_beta   90.00
_cell.angle_gamma   90.00
#
_symmetry.space_group_name_H-M   'P 1'
#
loop_
_entity.id
_entity.type
_entity.pdbx_description
1 polymer ?
#
loop_
_entity_poly.entity_id
_entity_poly.type
_entity_poly.pdbx_seq_one_letter_code
_entity_poly.pdbx_strand_id
1 'polypeptide(L)'
;DTAHTGGEWWENPKIIEAIRGFVYNGGGIIGVGEPSGHQYQGHFFQLANVFGVEEETGFTLGYDKYNWDEHEHFILEDSEEVDFGEGKKNIYALPSATILVQKEKEVQMAVNEFGKGRAVYISGLPYSFENSRVLYRAVLWSTHSEDELNRWFSTNYNVDVHAYPKNNKYCVVNNTDEPQQTTIYR
;
A
#
# COMPACT_ATOMS: atom_id res chain seq x y z
N ASP A 1 1.97 -4.25 -14.16
CA ASP A 1 1.41 -5.58 -14.31
C ASP A 1 1.95 -6.47 -13.20
N THR A 2 1.08 -6.84 -12.34
CA THR A 2 1.44 -7.56 -11.12
C THR A 2 1.11 -9.04 -11.22
N ALA A 3 0.57 -9.48 -12.33
CA ALA A 3 0.00 -10.80 -12.46
C ALA A 3 1.01 -11.95 -12.34
N HIS A 4 2.30 -11.67 -12.33
CA HIS A 4 3.34 -12.68 -12.44
C HIS A 4 4.52 -12.44 -11.49
N THR A 5 4.22 -12.27 -10.22
CA THR A 5 5.22 -12.05 -9.19
C THR A 5 6.23 -13.20 -9.03
N GLY A 6 5.94 -14.37 -9.53
CA GLY A 6 6.85 -15.52 -9.57
C GLY A 6 7.44 -15.83 -10.95
N GLY A 7 7.29 -14.97 -11.95
CA GLY A 7 7.71 -15.27 -13.32
C GLY A 7 9.16 -14.94 -13.64
N GLU A 8 9.59 -15.36 -14.82
CA GLU A 8 10.95 -15.20 -15.36
C GLU A 8 11.50 -13.77 -15.29
N TRP A 9 10.63 -12.76 -15.34
CA TRP A 9 11.01 -11.36 -15.27
C TRP A 9 11.68 -10.98 -13.95
N TRP A 10 11.26 -11.60 -12.84
CA TRP A 10 11.83 -11.36 -11.53
C TRP A 10 13.16 -12.08 -11.29
N GLU A 11 13.55 -12.96 -12.20
CA GLU A 11 14.87 -13.58 -12.19
C GLU A 11 15.94 -12.64 -12.78
N ASN A 12 15.54 -11.61 -13.51
CA ASN A 12 16.47 -10.67 -14.10
C ASN A 12 16.91 -9.59 -13.11
N PRO A 13 18.16 -9.61 -12.63
CA PRO A 13 18.62 -8.65 -11.62
C PRO A 13 18.57 -7.20 -12.09
N LYS A 14 18.61 -6.94 -13.39
CA LYS A 14 18.52 -5.58 -13.93
C LYS A 14 17.15 -4.95 -13.68
N ILE A 15 16.08 -5.75 -13.67
CA ILE A 15 14.73 -5.26 -13.36
C ILE A 15 14.67 -4.87 -11.89
N ILE A 16 15.17 -5.72 -11.00
CA ILE A 16 15.22 -5.46 -9.56
C ILE A 16 16.05 -4.22 -9.25
N GLU A 17 17.22 -4.09 -9.86
CA GLU A 17 18.08 -2.91 -9.70
C GLU A 17 17.43 -1.63 -10.24
N ALA A 18 16.75 -1.71 -11.38
CA ALA A 18 16.03 -0.56 -11.94
C ALA A 18 14.91 -0.08 -11.03
N ILE A 19 14.13 -0.99 -10.45
CA ILE A 19 13.06 -0.66 -9.49
C ILE A 19 13.67 -0.07 -8.21
N ARG A 20 14.70 -0.69 -7.66
CA ARG A 20 15.43 -0.15 -6.50
C ARG A 20 15.95 1.26 -6.78
N GLY A 21 16.60 1.45 -7.92
CA GLY A 21 17.11 2.75 -8.33
C GLY A 21 15.99 3.79 -8.49
N PHE A 22 14.86 3.42 -9.06
CA PHE A 22 13.69 4.29 -9.19
C PHE A 22 13.20 4.77 -7.81
N VAL A 23 12.97 3.84 -6.88
CA VAL A 23 12.50 4.20 -5.54
C VAL A 23 13.57 4.98 -4.77
N TYR A 24 14.83 4.52 -4.79
CA TYR A 24 15.93 5.21 -4.11
C TYR A 24 16.09 6.68 -4.53
N ASN A 25 15.80 7.00 -5.78
CA ASN A 25 15.86 8.35 -6.32
C ASN A 25 14.59 9.20 -6.11
N GLY A 26 13.58 8.69 -5.40
CA GLY A 26 12.38 9.45 -5.03
C GLY A 26 11.08 8.92 -5.65
N GLY A 27 11.13 7.79 -6.34
CA GLY A 27 9.92 7.14 -6.86
C GLY A 27 9.09 6.49 -5.77
N GLY A 28 7.77 6.41 -5.98
CA GLY A 28 6.85 5.68 -5.13
C GLY A 28 6.54 4.28 -5.64
N ILE A 29 6.37 3.33 -4.75
CA ILE A 29 5.94 1.97 -5.11
C ILE A 29 4.91 1.44 -4.11
N ILE A 30 3.92 0.71 -4.63
CA ILE A 30 2.92 0.00 -3.81
C ILE A 30 2.97 -1.46 -4.21
N GLY A 31 3.11 -2.34 -3.24
CA GLY A 31 3.12 -3.79 -3.43
C GLY A 31 1.99 -4.46 -2.68
N VAL A 32 1.26 -5.36 -3.35
CA VAL A 32 0.16 -6.12 -2.76
C VAL A 32 0.44 -7.60 -2.86
N GLY A 33 0.29 -8.33 -1.77
CA GLY A 33 0.50 -9.78 -1.70
C GLY A 33 1.98 -10.17 -1.81
N GLU A 34 2.38 -10.67 -2.95
CA GLU A 34 3.77 -11.00 -3.30
C GLU A 34 4.31 -10.04 -4.37
N PRO A 35 4.64 -8.80 -4.00
CA PRO A 35 4.84 -7.74 -4.98
C PRO A 35 6.11 -7.89 -5.85
N SER A 36 7.06 -8.71 -5.45
CA SER A 36 8.34 -8.85 -6.14
C SER A 36 8.77 -10.29 -6.39
N GLY A 37 7.92 -11.26 -6.08
CA GLY A 37 8.32 -12.66 -6.10
C GLY A 37 9.51 -12.95 -5.19
N HIS A 38 9.92 -14.21 -5.16
CA HIS A 38 11.09 -14.66 -4.39
C HIS A 38 12.36 -14.66 -5.25
N GLN A 39 13.51 -14.58 -4.59
CA GLN A 39 14.79 -14.82 -5.26
C GLN A 39 14.82 -16.24 -5.82
N TYR A 40 15.48 -16.40 -6.97
CA TYR A 40 15.76 -17.70 -7.52
C TYR A 40 16.53 -18.56 -6.49
N GLN A 41 16.01 -19.73 -6.16
CA GLN A 41 16.48 -20.59 -5.07
C GLN A 41 16.50 -19.94 -3.68
N GLY A 42 15.91 -18.76 -3.53
CA GLY A 42 15.81 -18.04 -2.27
C GLY A 42 14.43 -18.15 -1.65
N HIS A 43 14.35 -17.67 -0.43
CA HIS A 43 13.16 -17.65 0.38
C HIS A 43 12.75 -16.19 0.73
N PHE A 44 13.26 -15.24 -0.03
CA PHE A 44 13.18 -13.83 0.31
C PHE A 44 12.54 -13.04 -0.81
N PHE A 45 11.75 -12.05 -0.45
CA PHE A 45 11.27 -11.07 -1.41
C PHE A 45 12.46 -10.33 -2.04
N GLN A 46 12.49 -10.23 -3.35
CA GLN A 46 13.58 -9.57 -4.05
C GLN A 46 13.69 -8.08 -3.73
N LEU A 47 12.56 -7.45 -3.38
CA LEU A 47 12.47 -6.04 -2.99
C LEU A 47 12.16 -5.87 -1.49
N ALA A 48 12.49 -6.86 -0.64
CA ALA A 48 12.24 -6.82 0.79
C ALA A 48 12.75 -5.54 1.45
N ASN A 49 13.96 -5.11 1.12
CA ASN A 49 14.55 -3.89 1.64
C ASN A 49 13.88 -2.61 1.14
N VAL A 50 13.21 -2.64 -0.02
CA VAL A 50 12.44 -1.51 -0.54
C VAL A 50 11.11 -1.41 0.20
N PHE A 51 10.38 -2.52 0.32
CA PHE A 51 9.09 -2.56 1.01
C PHE A 51 9.22 -2.54 2.54
N GLY A 52 10.39 -2.86 3.08
CA GLY A 52 10.59 -2.98 4.51
C GLY A 52 9.92 -4.20 5.14
N VAL A 53 9.56 -5.19 4.34
CA VAL A 53 8.94 -6.43 4.81
C VAL A 53 9.57 -7.64 4.13
N GLU A 54 9.47 -8.78 4.81
CA GLU A 54 9.96 -10.06 4.32
C GLU A 54 8.98 -11.18 4.65
N GLU A 55 9.03 -12.26 3.90
CA GLU A 55 8.26 -13.46 4.17
C GLU A 55 9.09 -14.50 4.92
N GLU A 56 8.54 -15.04 6.01
CA GLU A 56 9.08 -16.23 6.65
C GLU A 56 8.59 -17.47 5.92
N THR A 57 9.48 -18.19 5.32
CA THR A 57 9.16 -19.40 4.54
C THR A 57 9.24 -20.68 5.35
N GLY A 58 9.44 -20.59 6.66
CA GLY A 58 9.30 -21.69 7.60
C GLY A 58 7.84 -22.10 7.83
N PHE A 59 7.59 -22.77 8.94
CA PHE A 59 6.21 -23.18 9.27
C PHE A 59 5.39 -22.10 9.93
N THR A 60 6.04 -21.22 10.69
CA THR A 60 5.42 -20.08 11.40
C THR A 60 6.46 -19.01 11.63
N LEU A 61 5.99 -17.76 11.87
CA LEU A 61 6.88 -16.69 12.30
C LEU A 61 7.56 -17.03 13.62
N GLY A 62 8.88 -16.89 13.66
CA GLY A 62 9.63 -16.92 14.91
C GLY A 62 9.27 -15.78 15.83
N TYR A 63 9.35 -16.00 17.14
CA TYR A 63 8.94 -15.01 18.14
C TYR A 63 9.73 -13.70 18.05
N ASP A 64 10.96 -13.77 17.63
CA ASP A 64 11.89 -12.64 17.43
C ASP A 64 11.56 -11.77 16.21
N LYS A 65 10.65 -12.25 15.33
CA LYS A 65 10.19 -11.50 14.15
C LYS A 65 8.90 -10.74 14.38
N TYR A 66 8.33 -10.79 15.56
CA TYR A 66 7.16 -10.02 15.87
C TYR A 66 7.53 -8.58 16.16
N ASN A 67 6.82 -7.66 15.53
CA ASN A 67 6.76 -6.27 15.93
C ASN A 67 5.39 -6.02 16.54
N TRP A 68 5.34 -5.26 17.62
CA TRP A 68 4.11 -5.07 18.41
C TRP A 68 3.51 -3.68 18.23
N ASP A 69 4.25 -2.76 17.66
CA ASP A 69 3.87 -1.37 17.59
C ASP A 69 3.23 -1.06 16.23
N GLU A 70 1.95 -0.73 16.24
CA GLU A 70 1.25 -0.12 15.12
C GLU A 70 1.29 1.40 15.26
N HIS A 71 1.35 2.08 14.12
CA HIS A 71 1.47 3.53 14.06
C HIS A 71 0.31 4.14 13.29
N GLU A 72 -0.25 5.22 13.83
CA GLU A 72 -1.17 6.08 13.08
C GLU A 72 -0.48 6.65 11.84
N HIS A 73 -1.19 6.68 10.72
CA HIS A 73 -0.59 7.11 9.48
C HIS A 73 -1.63 7.71 8.52
N PHE A 74 -1.19 8.70 7.73
CA PHE A 74 -1.98 9.37 6.69
C PHE A 74 -2.81 8.40 5.83
N ILE A 75 -2.28 7.24 5.49
CA ILE A 75 -2.96 6.27 4.62
C ILE A 75 -4.27 5.77 5.24
N LEU A 76 -4.36 5.71 6.56
CA LEU A 76 -5.48 5.11 7.30
C LEU A 76 -6.40 6.13 8.01
N GLU A 77 -6.10 7.43 7.94
CA GLU A 77 -6.80 8.46 8.73
C GLU A 77 -8.34 8.48 8.60
N ASP A 78 -8.86 8.09 7.44
CA ASP A 78 -10.30 8.08 7.18
C ASP A 78 -10.86 6.67 6.90
N SER A 79 -10.11 5.64 7.31
CA SER A 79 -10.52 4.24 7.20
C SER A 79 -10.70 3.65 8.59
N GLU A 80 -11.91 3.14 8.90
CA GLU A 80 -12.18 2.50 10.19
C GLU A 80 -11.63 1.07 10.21
N GLU A 81 -11.75 0.35 9.12
CA GLU A 81 -11.27 -1.01 8.96
C GLU A 81 -10.84 -1.27 7.52
N VAL A 82 -9.68 -1.90 7.34
CA VAL A 82 -9.18 -2.32 6.02
C VAL A 82 -9.44 -3.80 5.84
N ASP A 83 -10.11 -4.15 4.75
CA ASP A 83 -10.28 -5.56 4.36
C ASP A 83 -9.04 -6.02 3.58
N PHE A 84 -8.29 -6.95 4.17
CA PHE A 84 -7.14 -7.57 3.52
C PHE A 84 -7.49 -8.87 2.80
N GLY A 85 -8.76 -9.32 2.86
CA GLY A 85 -9.18 -10.62 2.35
C GLY A 85 -8.42 -11.76 3.03
N GLU A 86 -7.98 -12.75 2.27
CA GLU A 86 -7.14 -13.81 2.80
C GLU A 86 -5.71 -13.32 3.10
N GLY A 87 -5.27 -12.27 2.46
CA GLY A 87 -3.97 -11.65 2.64
C GLY A 87 -2.77 -12.62 2.51
N LYS A 88 -1.61 -12.10 2.24
CA LYS A 88 -0.36 -12.89 2.28
C LYS A 88 0.01 -13.19 3.74
N LYS A 89 0.39 -14.43 4.03
CA LYS A 89 0.74 -14.90 5.37
C LYS A 89 2.25 -14.87 5.62
N ASN A 90 2.60 -15.00 6.90
CA ASN A 90 3.97 -15.09 7.37
C ASN A 90 4.83 -13.86 7.05
N ILE A 91 4.22 -12.70 6.94
CA ILE A 91 4.93 -11.45 6.66
C ILE A 91 5.38 -10.79 7.97
N TYR A 92 6.64 -10.39 8.03
CA TYR A 92 7.22 -9.66 9.12
C TYR A 92 7.93 -8.39 8.66
N ALA A 93 8.00 -7.39 9.54
CA ALA A 93 8.65 -6.12 9.25
C ALA A 93 10.17 -6.21 9.45
N LEU A 94 10.91 -5.57 8.55
CA LEU A 94 12.31 -5.26 8.74
C LEU A 94 12.46 -4.01 9.63
N PRO A 95 13.62 -3.78 10.26
CA PRO A 95 13.80 -2.66 11.20
C PRO A 95 13.57 -1.26 10.60
N SER A 96 13.60 -1.13 9.29
CA SER A 96 13.37 0.16 8.60
C SER A 96 11.90 0.49 8.37
N ALA A 97 11.01 -0.50 8.50
CA ALA A 97 9.60 -0.30 8.21
C ALA A 97 8.82 0.24 9.39
N THR A 98 7.76 0.98 9.08
CA THR A 98 6.72 1.36 10.02
C THR A 98 5.49 0.51 9.77
N ILE A 99 5.04 -0.23 10.77
CA ILE A 99 3.84 -1.07 10.68
C ILE A 99 2.60 -0.19 10.89
N LEU A 100 1.64 -0.31 9.98
CA LEU A 100 0.35 0.38 10.08
C LEU A 100 -0.76 -0.53 10.57
N VAL A 101 -0.77 -1.78 10.11
CA VAL A 101 -1.74 -2.79 10.53
C VAL A 101 -1.06 -4.13 10.65
N GLN A 102 -1.34 -4.85 11.73
CA GLN A 102 -0.96 -6.25 11.91
C GLN A 102 -2.15 -7.07 12.41
N LYS A 103 -2.15 -8.34 12.11
CA LYS A 103 -3.14 -9.30 12.57
C LYS A 103 -2.44 -10.58 13.00
N GLU A 104 -2.73 -11.06 14.22
CA GLU A 104 -2.09 -12.27 14.74
C GLU A 104 -0.56 -12.22 14.68
N LYS A 105 0.01 -11.01 14.86
CA LYS A 105 1.45 -10.71 14.80
C LYS A 105 2.07 -10.76 13.38
N GLU A 106 1.25 -10.89 12.36
CA GLU A 106 1.69 -10.79 10.97
C GLU A 106 1.40 -9.40 10.41
N VAL A 107 2.33 -8.85 9.67
CA VAL A 107 2.16 -7.53 9.04
C VAL A 107 1.13 -7.63 7.93
N GLN A 108 0.06 -6.83 8.05
CA GLN A 108 -0.94 -6.69 7.01
C GLN A 108 -0.66 -5.46 6.14
N MET A 109 -0.16 -4.39 6.75
CA MET A 109 0.21 -3.17 6.05
C MET A 109 1.42 -2.51 6.70
N ALA A 110 2.36 -2.10 5.88
CA ALA A 110 3.55 -1.36 6.33
C ALA A 110 3.97 -0.33 5.30
N VAL A 111 4.70 0.67 5.77
CA VAL A 111 5.35 1.67 4.92
C VAL A 111 6.85 1.69 5.20
N ASN A 112 7.62 2.06 4.19
CA ASN A 112 9.07 2.16 4.30
C ASN A 112 9.60 3.33 3.48
N GLU A 113 10.57 4.04 4.02
CA GLU A 113 11.35 5.02 3.26
C GLU A 113 12.63 4.34 2.75
N PHE A 114 12.84 4.41 1.44
CA PHE A 114 14.00 3.83 0.80
C PHE A 114 14.74 4.86 -0.05
N GLY A 115 15.86 5.35 0.46
CA GLY A 115 16.55 6.50 -0.13
C GLY A 115 15.70 7.78 -0.02
N LYS A 116 15.28 8.32 -1.15
CA LYS A 116 14.37 9.49 -1.23
C LYS A 116 12.94 9.10 -1.53
N GLY A 117 12.68 7.84 -1.83
CA GLY A 117 11.37 7.33 -2.22
C GLY A 117 10.66 6.62 -1.08
N ARG A 118 9.43 6.24 -1.37
CA ARG A 118 8.53 5.62 -0.40
C ARG A 118 7.89 4.36 -0.96
N ALA A 119 7.77 3.36 -0.13
CA ALA A 119 7.15 2.08 -0.46
C ALA A 119 6.01 1.77 0.49
N VAL A 120 4.91 1.23 -0.03
CA VAL A 120 3.78 0.73 0.74
C VAL A 120 3.64 -0.76 0.47
N TYR A 121 3.58 -1.55 1.52
CA TYR A 121 3.24 -2.97 1.46
C TYR A 121 1.84 -3.21 2.00
N ILE A 122 1.06 -4.03 1.30
CA ILE A 122 -0.29 -4.45 1.69
C ILE A 122 -0.41 -5.95 1.45
N SER A 123 -0.80 -6.73 2.45
CA SER A 123 -0.86 -8.20 2.35
C SER A 123 -1.93 -8.72 1.40
N GLY A 124 -2.99 -7.96 1.22
CA GLY A 124 -4.09 -8.21 0.28
C GLY A 124 -5.00 -6.98 0.23
N LEU A 125 -5.64 -6.74 -0.90
CA LEU A 125 -6.50 -5.57 -1.08
C LEU A 125 -7.66 -5.92 -2.03
N PRO A 126 -8.67 -6.69 -1.57
CA PRO A 126 -9.86 -6.94 -2.37
C PRO A 126 -10.57 -5.61 -2.67
N TYR A 127 -11.29 -5.58 -3.78
CA TYR A 127 -11.99 -4.35 -4.19
C TYR A 127 -13.14 -4.04 -3.24
N SER A 128 -13.12 -2.82 -2.69
CA SER A 128 -14.24 -2.15 -2.03
C SER A 128 -14.04 -0.63 -2.15
N PHE A 129 -15.07 0.15 -1.88
CA PHE A 129 -14.92 1.62 -1.87
C PHE A 129 -13.95 2.09 -0.79
N GLU A 130 -14.00 1.45 0.37
CA GLU A 130 -13.09 1.75 1.48
C GLU A 130 -11.63 1.41 1.14
N ASN A 131 -11.39 0.20 0.63
CA ASN A 131 -10.07 -0.19 0.16
C ASN A 131 -9.56 0.68 -1.00
N SER A 132 -10.44 1.17 -1.86
CA SER A 132 -10.09 2.13 -2.91
C SER A 132 -9.61 3.46 -2.32
N ARG A 133 -10.21 3.90 -1.20
CA ARG A 133 -9.75 5.07 -0.46
C ARG A 133 -8.37 4.87 0.14
N VAL A 134 -8.13 3.72 0.77
CA VAL A 134 -6.81 3.34 1.30
C VAL A 134 -5.77 3.34 0.18
N LEU A 135 -6.08 2.72 -0.95
CA LEU A 135 -5.18 2.70 -2.11
C LEU A 135 -4.89 4.11 -2.63
N TYR A 136 -5.90 4.97 -2.74
CA TYR A 136 -5.72 6.36 -3.19
C TYR A 136 -4.77 7.13 -2.26
N ARG A 137 -4.97 7.03 -0.94
CA ARG A 137 -4.08 7.66 0.04
C ARG A 137 -2.68 7.07 0.00
N ALA A 138 -2.55 5.75 -0.20
CA ALA A 138 -1.26 5.10 -0.39
C ALA A 138 -0.50 5.64 -1.64
N VAL A 139 -1.23 5.89 -2.74
CA VAL A 139 -0.65 6.53 -3.94
C VAL A 139 -0.15 7.93 -3.62
N LEU A 140 -0.97 8.77 -2.98
CA LEU A 140 -0.58 10.14 -2.62
C LEU A 140 0.65 10.15 -1.71
N TRP A 141 0.66 9.30 -0.68
CA TRP A 141 1.81 9.21 0.22
C TRP A 141 3.07 8.74 -0.50
N SER A 142 2.97 7.68 -1.30
CA SER A 142 4.14 7.14 -2.00
C SER A 142 4.76 8.12 -3.00
N THR A 143 3.97 9.07 -3.51
CA THR A 143 4.41 10.11 -4.45
C THR A 143 4.72 11.47 -3.80
N HIS A 144 4.73 11.56 -2.46
CA HIS A 144 4.91 12.82 -1.73
C HIS A 144 3.87 13.90 -2.11
N SER A 145 2.63 13.49 -2.29
CA SER A 145 1.54 14.34 -2.78
C SER A 145 0.36 14.39 -1.81
N GLU A 146 0.61 14.23 -0.51
CA GLU A 146 -0.43 14.19 0.52
C GLU A 146 -1.31 15.45 0.53
N ASP A 147 -0.75 16.60 0.17
CA ASP A 147 -1.47 17.87 0.09
C ASP A 147 -2.54 17.89 -1.02
N GLU A 148 -2.43 17.01 -2.02
CA GLU A 148 -3.42 16.90 -3.09
C GLU A 148 -4.75 16.29 -2.60
N LEU A 149 -4.76 15.60 -1.45
CA LEU A 149 -5.98 15.06 -0.86
C LEU A 149 -7.01 16.15 -0.56
N ASN A 150 -6.56 17.35 -0.19
CA ASN A 150 -7.43 18.47 0.16
C ASN A 150 -8.08 19.15 -1.04
N ARG A 151 -7.85 18.63 -2.26
CA ARG A 151 -8.43 19.20 -3.48
C ARG A 151 -9.53 18.29 -4.00
N TRP A 152 -10.77 18.81 -4.00
CA TRP A 152 -11.92 18.08 -4.53
C TRP A 152 -12.14 16.72 -3.88
N PHE A 153 -12.09 16.71 -2.57
CA PHE A 153 -12.16 15.52 -1.74
C PHE A 153 -13.51 15.42 -1.04
N SER A 154 -14.05 14.20 -0.98
CA SER A 154 -15.26 13.86 -0.21
C SER A 154 -14.87 13.15 1.07
N THR A 155 -15.47 13.53 2.21
CA THR A 155 -15.26 12.83 3.49
C THR A 155 -15.90 11.43 3.53
N ASN A 156 -16.78 11.14 2.60
CA ASN A 156 -17.47 9.84 2.53
C ASN A 156 -16.94 9.05 1.33
N TYR A 157 -16.34 7.88 1.59
CA TYR A 157 -15.76 7.02 0.55
C TYR A 157 -16.78 6.44 -0.45
N ASN A 158 -18.08 6.47 -0.12
CA ASN A 158 -19.15 6.10 -1.04
C ASN A 158 -19.54 7.23 -2.01
N VAL A 159 -18.88 8.38 -1.90
CA VAL A 159 -19.17 9.55 -2.72
C VAL A 159 -17.91 10.03 -3.41
N ASP A 160 -17.93 9.99 -4.73
CA ASP A 160 -16.83 10.48 -5.56
C ASP A 160 -17.05 11.93 -5.99
N VAL A 161 -15.94 12.66 -6.12
CA VAL A 161 -15.94 14.04 -6.63
C VAL A 161 -15.05 14.13 -7.86
N HIS A 162 -15.65 14.46 -8.99
CA HIS A 162 -14.92 14.66 -10.25
C HIS A 162 -14.85 16.15 -10.58
N ALA A 163 -13.68 16.73 -10.51
CA ALA A 163 -13.46 18.15 -10.76
C ALA A 163 -13.12 18.44 -12.22
N TYR A 164 -13.69 19.53 -12.73
CA TYR A 164 -13.42 20.09 -14.06
C TYR A 164 -12.97 21.55 -13.92
N PRO A 165 -11.74 21.79 -13.40
CA PRO A 165 -11.29 23.13 -13.03
C PRO A 165 -11.36 24.15 -14.18
N LYS A 166 -11.06 23.72 -15.40
CA LYS A 166 -11.12 24.58 -16.60
C LYS A 166 -12.52 25.14 -16.87
N ASN A 167 -13.55 24.43 -16.43
CA ASN A 167 -14.94 24.80 -16.64
C ASN A 167 -15.60 25.36 -15.37
N ASN A 168 -14.84 25.46 -14.28
CA ASN A 168 -15.33 25.78 -12.94
C ASN A 168 -16.56 24.96 -12.52
N LYS A 169 -16.51 23.65 -12.82
CA LYS A 169 -17.58 22.70 -12.52
C LYS A 169 -17.02 21.50 -11.79
N TYR A 170 -17.89 20.83 -11.07
CA TYR A 170 -17.62 19.51 -10.50
C TYR A 170 -18.89 18.65 -10.56
N CYS A 171 -18.71 17.35 -10.50
CA CYS A 171 -19.76 16.35 -10.41
C CYS A 171 -19.56 15.57 -9.12
N VAL A 172 -20.63 15.31 -8.41
CA VAL A 172 -20.66 14.46 -7.22
C VAL A 172 -21.47 13.23 -7.56
N VAL A 173 -20.90 12.06 -7.34
CA VAL A 173 -21.52 10.77 -7.63
C VAL A 173 -21.69 10.00 -6.33
N ASN A 174 -22.93 9.63 -6.03
CA ASN A 174 -23.22 8.67 -4.98
C ASN A 174 -23.12 7.26 -5.58
N ASN A 175 -22.20 6.44 -5.08
CA ASN A 175 -21.92 5.09 -5.57
C ASN A 175 -22.81 4.02 -4.89
N THR A 176 -23.80 4.44 -4.10
CA THR A 176 -24.74 3.54 -3.42
C THR A 176 -26.18 3.87 -3.79
N ASP A 177 -27.11 2.95 -3.51
CA ASP A 177 -28.54 3.14 -3.70
C ASP A 177 -29.20 3.92 -2.56
N GLU A 178 -28.46 4.16 -1.45
CA GLU A 178 -28.95 4.86 -0.27
C GLU A 178 -28.46 6.31 -0.23
N PRO A 179 -29.24 7.25 0.32
CA PRO A 179 -28.81 8.64 0.51
C PRO A 179 -27.51 8.71 1.31
N GLN A 180 -26.56 9.49 0.83
CA GLN A 180 -25.26 9.69 1.47
C GLN A 180 -25.10 11.14 1.92
N GLN A 181 -24.48 11.32 3.08
CA GLN A 181 -24.07 12.63 3.56
C GLN A 181 -22.55 12.75 3.49
N THR A 182 -22.07 13.87 2.96
CA THR A 182 -20.65 14.12 2.83
C THR A 182 -20.31 15.61 2.91
N THR A 183 -19.09 15.93 3.26
CA THR A 183 -18.48 17.24 3.08
C THR A 183 -17.50 17.18 1.91
N ILE A 184 -17.58 18.17 1.02
CA ILE A 184 -16.66 18.28 -0.12
C ILE A 184 -15.68 19.41 0.17
N TYR A 185 -14.41 19.10 0.17
CA TYR A 185 -13.33 20.08 0.22
C TYR A 185 -12.94 20.50 -1.21
N ARG A 186 -12.67 21.81 -1.38
CA ARG A 186 -12.35 22.41 -2.68
C ARG A 186 -11.04 23.19 -2.63
#